data_9de722c2876df9da442cfeb15b71963f
#
_entry.id   9de722c2876df9da442cfeb15b71963f
#
_cell.length_a   1.000
_cell.length_b   1.000
_cell.length_c   1.000
_cell.angle_alpha   90.00
_cell.angle_beta   90.00
_cell.angle_gamma   90.00
#
_symmetry.space_group_name_H-M   'P 1'
#
loop_
_entity.id
_entity.type
_entity.pdbx_description
1 polymer ?
#
loop_
_entity_poly.entity_id
_entity_poly.type
_entity_poly.pdbx_seq_one_letter_code
_entity_poly.pdbx_strand_id
1 'polypeptide(L)'
;MREINILPADTFIVVNRTILNDRKIISMLYQPIIGSIATSLYYTLWADLDKTELLSAEYTHHHLMTSLRIKLDSIIVARKKLEATGLLKTFAKKGDTNSFVYEIFSPIKASEFFNHPILNIVLY
;
A
#
# COMPACT_ATOMS: atom_id res chain seq x y z
N MET A 1 -1.20 -17.61 9.36
CA MET A 1 -2.43 -17.14 8.70
C MET A 1 -2.40 -17.55 7.24
N ARG A 2 -3.51 -18.14 6.76
CA ARG A 2 -3.58 -18.58 5.37
C ARG A 2 -3.73 -17.37 4.45
N GLU A 3 -2.86 -17.27 3.45
CA GLU A 3 -2.92 -16.20 2.48
C GLU A 3 -4.08 -16.42 1.51
N ILE A 4 -4.83 -15.35 1.21
CA ILE A 4 -5.92 -15.38 0.24
C ILE A 4 -5.35 -14.94 -1.10
N ASN A 5 -5.56 -15.76 -2.14
CA ASN A 5 -5.15 -15.42 -3.49
C ASN A 5 -6.01 -14.26 -4.02
N ILE A 6 -5.37 -13.31 -4.65
CA ILE A 6 -6.03 -12.15 -5.27
C ILE A 6 -6.25 -12.43 -6.74
N LEU A 7 -7.47 -12.19 -7.19
CA LEU A 7 -7.82 -12.22 -8.62
C LEU A 7 -8.05 -10.80 -9.11
N PRO A 8 -7.85 -10.52 -10.41
CA PRO A 8 -8.06 -9.17 -10.95
C PRO A 8 -9.46 -8.60 -10.70
N ALA A 9 -10.48 -9.46 -10.66
CA ALA A 9 -11.86 -9.04 -10.41
C ALA A 9 -12.18 -8.79 -8.94
N ASP A 10 -11.29 -9.18 -8.03
CA ASP A 10 -11.50 -8.95 -6.59
C ASP A 10 -11.50 -7.46 -6.30
N THR A 11 -12.44 -7.04 -5.44
CA THR A 11 -12.62 -5.64 -5.11
C THR A 11 -11.76 -5.23 -3.92
N PHE A 12 -11.50 -3.94 -3.83
CA PHE A 12 -10.85 -3.34 -2.67
C PHE A 12 -11.41 -1.95 -2.40
N ILE A 13 -11.27 -1.52 -1.15
CA ILE A 13 -11.43 -0.12 -0.76
C ILE A 13 -10.16 0.31 -0.04
N VAL A 14 -9.86 1.60 -0.10
CA VAL A 14 -8.72 2.20 0.61
C VAL A 14 -9.26 2.96 1.81
N VAL A 15 -8.61 2.76 2.95
CA VAL A 15 -8.95 3.44 4.20
C VAL A 15 -7.69 4.16 4.69
N ASN A 16 -7.86 5.39 5.13
CA ASN A 16 -6.79 6.19 5.69
C ASN A 16 -7.16 6.65 7.09
N ARG A 17 -6.44 6.16 8.09
CA ARG A 17 -6.66 6.55 9.50
C ARG A 17 -5.70 7.63 9.97
N THR A 18 -4.72 8.00 9.14
CA THR A 18 -3.72 8.98 9.50
C THR A 18 -3.68 10.08 8.45
N ILE A 19 -3.19 11.26 8.85
CA ILE A 19 -3.03 12.37 7.91
C ILE A 19 -1.73 12.13 7.12
N LEU A 20 -1.87 12.04 5.79
CA LEU A 20 -0.75 11.84 4.89
C LEU A 20 -0.29 13.20 4.36
N ASN A 21 0.79 13.74 4.92
CA ASN A 21 1.22 15.08 4.56
C ASN A 21 2.71 15.23 4.26
N ASP A 22 3.50 14.15 4.34
CA ASP A 22 4.94 14.26 4.07
C ASP A 22 5.40 13.26 3.02
N ARG A 23 5.30 13.68 1.76
CA ARG A 23 5.71 12.87 0.62
C ARG A 23 7.23 12.75 0.51
N LYS A 24 7.98 13.69 1.07
CA LYS A 24 9.44 13.63 1.01
C LYS A 24 9.98 12.44 1.77
N ILE A 25 9.39 12.12 2.92
CA ILE A 25 9.82 10.94 3.70
C ILE A 25 9.60 9.68 2.87
N ILE A 26 8.47 9.54 2.18
CA ILE A 26 8.24 8.40 1.30
C ILE A 26 9.33 8.30 0.24
N SER A 27 9.58 9.38 -0.49
CA SER A 27 10.54 9.36 -1.61
C SER A 27 11.99 9.20 -1.15
N MET A 28 12.36 9.84 -0.06
CA MET A 28 13.75 9.88 0.38
C MET A 28 14.16 8.67 1.23
N LEU A 29 13.26 8.20 2.10
CA LEU A 29 13.61 7.14 3.06
C LEU A 29 13.00 5.79 2.69
N TYR A 30 11.78 5.76 2.20
CA TYR A 30 11.11 4.49 1.90
C TYR A 30 11.37 3.98 0.49
N GLN A 31 11.32 4.84 -0.52
CA GLN A 31 11.47 4.41 -1.90
C GLN A 31 12.77 3.65 -2.17
N PRO A 32 13.94 4.06 -1.65
CA PRO A 32 15.15 3.28 -1.84
C PRO A 32 15.08 1.86 -1.28
N ILE A 33 14.19 1.62 -0.33
CA ILE A 33 14.03 0.32 0.33
C ILE A 33 12.99 -0.53 -0.40
N ILE A 34 11.83 0.04 -0.70
CA ILE A 34 10.70 -0.71 -1.27
C ILE A 34 10.66 -0.69 -2.79
N GLY A 35 11.37 0.22 -3.42
CA GLY A 35 11.44 0.35 -4.87
C GLY A 35 10.32 1.20 -5.45
N SER A 36 10.44 1.50 -6.75
CA SER A 36 9.54 2.41 -7.44
C SER A 36 8.12 1.85 -7.59
N ILE A 37 7.98 0.55 -7.82
CA ILE A 37 6.65 -0.06 -8.02
C ILE A 37 5.84 0.01 -6.74
N ALA A 38 6.41 -0.37 -5.59
CA ALA A 38 5.70 -0.31 -4.31
C ALA A 38 5.38 1.15 -3.92
N THR A 39 6.30 2.08 -4.19
CA THR A 39 6.06 3.50 -3.95
C THR A 39 4.91 4.02 -4.81
N SER A 40 4.88 3.63 -6.09
CA SER A 40 3.80 4.00 -7.00
C SER A 40 2.46 3.41 -6.56
N LEU A 41 2.46 2.17 -6.09
CA LEU A 41 1.25 1.56 -5.54
C LEU A 41 0.72 2.35 -4.35
N TYR A 42 1.59 2.73 -3.42
CA TYR A 42 1.20 3.52 -2.25
C TYR A 42 0.54 4.84 -2.68
N TYR A 43 1.16 5.57 -3.61
CA TYR A 43 0.59 6.83 -4.09
C TYR A 43 -0.71 6.63 -4.87
N THR A 44 -0.84 5.52 -5.60
CA THR A 44 -2.07 5.21 -6.33
C THR A 44 -3.22 4.94 -5.36
N LEU A 45 -2.97 4.19 -4.29
CA LEU A 45 -3.97 3.95 -3.25
C LEU A 45 -4.36 5.25 -2.56
N TRP A 46 -3.41 6.12 -2.29
CA TRP A 46 -3.68 7.43 -1.71
C TRP A 46 -4.54 8.28 -2.67
N ALA A 47 -4.21 8.27 -3.96
CA ALA A 47 -4.95 9.02 -4.97
C ALA A 47 -6.38 8.52 -5.15
N ASP A 48 -6.65 7.24 -4.82
CA ASP A 48 -7.98 6.65 -4.90
C ASP A 48 -8.92 7.10 -3.79
N LEU A 49 -8.40 7.74 -2.74
CA LEU A 49 -9.22 8.26 -1.66
C LEU A 49 -10.15 9.37 -2.18
N ASP A 50 -11.33 9.48 -1.58
CA ASP A 50 -12.28 10.52 -1.92
C ASP A 50 -11.81 11.90 -1.42
N LYS A 51 -12.67 12.92 -1.55
CA LYS A 51 -12.35 14.29 -1.14
C LYS A 51 -12.07 14.42 0.36
N THR A 52 -12.61 13.51 1.17
CA THR A 52 -12.36 13.51 2.63
C THR A 52 -11.02 12.90 2.99
N GLU A 53 -10.37 12.21 2.03
CA GLU A 53 -9.13 11.47 2.23
C GLU A 53 -9.23 10.38 3.32
N LEU A 54 -10.44 9.90 3.60
CA LEU A 54 -10.68 8.84 4.59
C LEU A 54 -10.99 7.50 3.96
N LEU A 55 -11.75 7.50 2.87
CA LEU A 55 -12.20 6.28 2.18
C LEU A 55 -12.09 6.46 0.68
N SER A 56 -11.95 5.33 -0.02
CA SER A 56 -12.11 5.28 -1.48
C SER A 56 -13.47 4.72 -1.85
N ALA A 57 -13.83 4.86 -3.13
CA ALA A 57 -14.87 4.04 -3.73
C ALA A 57 -14.38 2.59 -3.80
N GLU A 58 -15.27 1.66 -4.15
CA GLU A 58 -14.88 0.28 -4.40
C GLU A 58 -14.31 0.14 -5.81
N TYR A 59 -13.13 -0.45 -5.91
CA TYR A 59 -12.45 -0.71 -7.18
C TYR A 59 -12.12 -2.19 -7.31
N THR A 60 -11.88 -2.66 -8.54
CA THR A 60 -11.28 -3.98 -8.76
C THR A 60 -9.76 -3.84 -8.90
N HIS A 61 -9.04 -4.96 -8.77
CA HIS A 61 -7.58 -4.94 -8.96
C HIS A 61 -7.19 -4.64 -10.41
N HIS A 62 -8.11 -4.79 -11.37
CA HIS A 62 -7.91 -4.30 -12.73
C HIS A 62 -7.61 -2.80 -12.75
N HIS A 63 -8.24 -2.02 -11.87
CA HIS A 63 -7.98 -0.60 -11.75
C HIS A 63 -6.50 -0.33 -11.42
N LEU A 64 -5.92 -1.07 -10.49
CA LEU A 64 -4.51 -0.93 -10.15
C LEU A 64 -3.59 -1.39 -11.28
N MET A 65 -3.94 -2.50 -11.93
CA MET A 65 -3.17 -3.02 -13.06
C MET A 65 -3.12 -2.02 -14.21
N THR A 66 -4.25 -1.38 -14.48
CA THR A 66 -4.36 -0.37 -15.54
C THR A 66 -3.63 0.91 -15.16
N SER A 67 -3.84 1.41 -13.95
CA SER A 67 -3.23 2.65 -13.47
C SER A 67 -1.71 2.56 -13.42
N LEU A 68 -1.18 1.42 -12.98
CA LEU A 68 0.26 1.23 -12.82
C LEU A 68 0.90 0.56 -14.03
N ARG A 69 0.08 0.02 -14.94
CA ARG A 69 0.52 -0.70 -16.14
C ARG A 69 1.45 -1.86 -15.81
N ILE A 70 1.09 -2.63 -14.80
CA ILE A 70 1.84 -3.81 -14.35
C ILE A 70 0.88 -4.98 -14.15
N LYS A 71 1.48 -6.17 -14.10
CA LYS A 71 0.74 -7.41 -13.86
C LYS A 71 0.35 -7.53 -12.39
N LEU A 72 -0.67 -8.34 -12.12
CA LEU A 72 -1.15 -8.58 -10.77
C LEU A 72 -0.04 -9.11 -9.84
N ASP A 73 0.83 -9.99 -10.34
CA ASP A 73 1.94 -10.53 -9.54
C ASP A 73 2.85 -9.43 -9.00
N SER A 74 3.12 -8.40 -9.81
CA SER A 74 3.93 -7.26 -9.39
C SER A 74 3.21 -6.42 -8.34
N ILE A 75 1.88 -6.30 -8.44
CA ILE A 75 1.08 -5.61 -7.43
C ILE A 75 1.14 -6.36 -6.10
N ILE A 76 1.04 -7.69 -6.13
CA ILE A 76 1.11 -8.52 -4.92
C ILE A 76 2.47 -8.36 -4.23
N VAL A 77 3.57 -8.38 -4.99
CA VAL A 77 4.91 -8.18 -4.45
C VAL A 77 5.04 -6.78 -3.84
N ALA A 78 4.56 -5.75 -4.54
CA ALA A 78 4.59 -4.37 -4.06
C ALA A 78 3.78 -4.22 -2.76
N ARG A 79 2.59 -4.81 -2.72
CA ARG A 79 1.74 -4.80 -1.52
C ARG A 79 2.49 -5.38 -0.32
N LYS A 80 3.15 -6.52 -0.50
CA LYS A 80 3.91 -7.16 0.59
C LYS A 80 5.05 -6.29 1.09
N LYS A 81 5.72 -5.55 0.21
CA LYS A 81 6.76 -4.60 0.61
C LYS A 81 6.20 -3.46 1.44
N LEU A 82 5.03 -2.94 1.07
CA LEU A 82 4.36 -1.89 1.84
C LEU A 82 3.93 -2.41 3.21
N GLU A 83 3.42 -3.63 3.27
CA GLU A 83 3.03 -4.27 4.54
C GLU A 83 4.24 -4.44 5.46
N ALA A 84 5.36 -4.88 4.91
CA ALA A 84 6.57 -5.12 5.68
C ALA A 84 7.15 -3.84 6.30
N THR A 85 6.94 -2.70 5.66
CA THR A 85 7.45 -1.41 6.16
C THR A 85 6.43 -0.63 6.97
N GLY A 86 5.22 -1.19 7.17
CA GLY A 86 4.20 -0.53 7.99
C GLY A 86 3.41 0.56 7.29
N LEU A 87 3.56 0.70 5.97
CA LEU A 87 2.80 1.69 5.19
C LEU A 87 1.42 1.19 4.78
N LEU A 88 1.18 -0.10 4.90
CA LEU A 88 -0.07 -0.72 4.49
C LEU A 88 -0.44 -1.86 5.43
N LYS A 89 -1.73 -2.00 5.69
CA LYS A 89 -2.30 -3.18 6.35
C LYS A 89 -3.45 -3.68 5.52
N THR A 90 -3.46 -4.98 5.23
CA THR A 90 -4.45 -5.60 4.38
C THR A 90 -5.42 -6.44 5.19
N PHE A 91 -6.71 -6.23 4.98
CA PHE A 91 -7.77 -7.06 5.50
C PHE A 91 -8.49 -7.71 4.32
N ALA A 92 -8.92 -8.93 4.49
CA ALA A 92 -9.62 -9.66 3.43
C ALA A 92 -10.87 -10.34 3.97
N LYS A 93 -11.93 -10.30 3.18
CA LYS A 93 -13.17 -11.02 3.46
C LYS A 93 -13.43 -11.98 2.31
N LYS A 94 -13.54 -13.27 2.62
CA LYS A 94 -13.89 -14.30 1.64
C LYS A 94 -15.37 -14.25 1.31
N GLY A 95 -15.68 -14.47 0.04
CA GLY A 95 -17.04 -14.58 -0.45
C GLY A 95 -17.00 -15.25 -1.81
N ASP A 96 -18.06 -15.12 -2.60
CA ASP A 96 -18.05 -15.58 -4.00
C ASP A 96 -16.95 -14.89 -4.78
N THR A 97 -16.77 -13.58 -4.52
CA THR A 97 -15.56 -12.83 -4.83
C THR A 97 -14.96 -12.33 -3.53
N ASN A 98 -13.64 -12.37 -3.43
CA ASN A 98 -12.96 -11.86 -2.24
C ASN A 98 -12.99 -10.34 -2.23
N SER A 99 -13.15 -9.75 -1.05
CA SER A 99 -13.13 -8.30 -0.86
C SER A 99 -11.95 -7.93 0.03
N PHE A 100 -11.25 -6.86 -0.32
CA PHE A 100 -10.08 -6.41 0.41
C PHE A 100 -10.28 -5.00 0.94
N VAL A 101 -9.66 -4.73 2.09
CA VAL A 101 -9.52 -3.39 2.64
C VAL A 101 -8.03 -3.11 2.77
N TYR A 102 -7.56 -2.07 2.09
CA TYR A 102 -6.18 -1.60 2.17
C TYR A 102 -6.14 -0.36 3.03
N GLU A 103 -5.67 -0.54 4.25
CA GLU A 103 -5.49 0.57 5.19
C GLU A 103 -4.09 1.13 5.00
N ILE A 104 -3.99 2.38 4.55
CA ILE A 104 -2.71 3.04 4.37
C ILE A 104 -2.36 3.89 5.59
N PHE A 105 -1.08 3.98 5.85
CA PHE A 105 -0.53 4.73 6.99
C PHE A 105 0.44 5.78 6.49
N SER A 106 0.52 6.91 7.19
CA SER A 106 1.54 7.90 6.91
C SER A 106 2.93 7.36 7.28
N PRO A 107 3.99 7.85 6.63
CA PRO A 107 5.34 7.43 6.97
C PRO A 107 5.67 7.83 8.41
N ILE A 108 6.52 7.02 9.05
CA ILE A 108 7.02 7.36 10.40
C ILE A 108 7.94 8.58 10.30
N LYS A 109 8.07 9.30 11.40
CA LYS A 109 9.00 10.42 11.47
C LYS A 109 10.44 9.94 11.27
N ALA A 110 11.29 10.80 10.74
CA ALA A 110 12.68 10.42 10.46
C ALA A 110 13.39 9.80 11.67
N SER A 111 13.17 10.34 12.88
CA SER A 111 13.77 9.78 14.11
C SER A 111 13.29 8.36 14.38
N GLU A 112 12.03 8.07 14.13
CA GLU A 112 11.45 6.73 14.30
C GLU A 112 11.92 5.78 13.20
N PHE A 113 12.14 6.30 11.99
CA PHE A 113 12.65 5.53 10.87
C PHE A 113 13.98 4.87 11.22
N PHE A 114 14.92 5.64 11.80
CA PHE A 114 16.22 5.13 12.15
C PHE A 114 16.19 4.09 13.28
N ASN A 115 15.10 4.03 14.02
CA ASN A 115 14.90 3.04 15.08
C ASN A 115 14.07 1.84 14.65
N HIS A 116 13.54 1.84 13.42
CA HIS A 116 12.72 0.74 12.93
C HIS A 116 13.60 -0.44 12.54
N PRO A 117 13.36 -1.66 13.07
CA PRO A 117 14.25 -2.80 12.83
C PRO A 117 14.46 -3.15 11.36
N ILE A 118 13.40 -3.12 10.55
CA ILE A 118 13.47 -3.46 9.13
C ILE A 118 14.15 -2.36 8.33
N LEU A 119 13.79 -1.10 8.59
CA LEU A 119 14.30 0.03 7.85
C LEU A 119 15.76 0.34 8.21
N ASN A 120 16.14 0.14 9.45
CA ASN A 120 17.48 0.42 9.93
C ASN A 120 18.54 -0.48 9.29
N ILE A 121 18.20 -1.72 9.00
CA ILE A 121 19.13 -2.67 8.36
C ILE A 121 19.62 -2.17 7.01
N VAL A 122 18.79 -1.49 6.25
CA VAL A 122 19.11 -1.04 4.89
C VAL A 122 19.99 0.20 4.88
N LEU A 123 20.04 0.96 5.99
CA LEU A 123 20.84 2.18 6.08
C LEU A 123 22.34 1.90 6.31
N TYR A 124 22.69 0.68 6.60
CA TYR A 124 24.07 0.25 6.75
C TYR A 124 24.53 -0.46 5.47
#